data_ce5f68994ab79dbdb9bbe28af6920ac7
#
_entry.id   ce5f68994ab79dbdb9bbe28af6920ac7
#
_cell.length_a   1.000
_cell.length_b   1.000
_cell.length_c   1.000
_cell.angle_alpha   90.00
_cell.angle_beta   90.00
_cell.angle_gamma   90.00
#
_symmetry.space_group_name_H-M   'P 1'
#
loop_
_entity.id
_entity.type
_entity.pdbx_description
1 polymer ?
#
loop_
_entity_poly.entity_id
_entity_poly.type
_entity_poly.pdbx_seq_one_letter_code
_entity_poly.pdbx_strand_id
1 'polypeptide(L)'
;MARCSVTLEFLSASKSPTVAEPSADAHAADLSRRLLSLIASRRSVAPKRLQPPGPDDGQLLQMVNAAACAPDHRGLRPWRLLRIADHQRAALADLFEACLRDRSGPHDPAPSEPDVARSRDKAHRAPCLLLAVLKTTPDDPEVPLTERAIALGAALMNLLLAAHGLGFAAMLTSGRAVRSARFAQAMGLAADEQAVCFVAIGSARMAQRRARGSAADYLSNWITGPTAAPAAPAVPDRPISATGTGRP
;
A
#
# COMPACT_ATOMS: atom_id res chain seq x y z
N MET A 1 -71.27 29.93 44.48
CA MET A 1 -69.83 29.73 44.37
C MET A 1 -69.58 28.31 43.92
N ALA A 2 -69.40 28.08 42.61
CA ALA A 2 -69.17 26.77 42.02
C ALA A 2 -67.67 26.56 41.85
N ARG A 3 -67.14 25.49 42.45
CA ARG A 3 -65.76 25.05 42.23
C ARG A 3 -65.70 24.13 41.03
N CYS A 4 -65.01 24.56 39.98
CA CYS A 4 -64.72 23.75 38.80
C CYS A 4 -63.43 22.96 39.11
N SER A 5 -63.54 21.62 39.21
CA SER A 5 -62.40 20.70 39.32
C SER A 5 -62.02 20.24 37.91
N VAL A 6 -60.85 20.63 37.43
CA VAL A 6 -60.28 20.14 36.20
C VAL A 6 -59.42 18.93 36.50
N THR A 7 -59.84 17.76 36.04
CA THR A 7 -59.05 16.53 36.14
C THR A 7 -58.02 16.51 34.99
N LEU A 8 -56.74 16.55 35.34
CA LEU A 8 -55.66 16.33 34.38
C LEU A 8 -55.50 14.82 34.12
N GLU A 9 -55.89 14.37 32.94
CA GLU A 9 -55.51 13.02 32.46
C GLU A 9 -54.04 13.04 32.05
N PHE A 10 -53.24 12.22 32.73
CA PHE A 10 -51.86 11.93 32.37
C PHE A 10 -51.82 11.11 31.08
N LEU A 11 -51.39 11.70 29.99
CA LEU A 11 -51.02 11.01 28.75
C LEU A 11 -49.90 10.02 29.02
N SER A 12 -50.19 8.74 28.85
CA SER A 12 -49.26 7.63 28.93
C SER A 12 -48.09 7.87 27.95
N ALA A 13 -46.87 8.02 28.47
CA ALA A 13 -45.66 8.08 27.70
C ALA A 13 -45.46 6.75 26.95
N SER A 14 -45.56 6.76 25.62
CA SER A 14 -45.22 5.64 24.79
C SER A 14 -43.72 5.35 24.97
N LYS A 15 -43.39 4.16 25.50
CA LYS A 15 -42.01 3.65 25.55
C LYS A 15 -41.51 3.51 24.13
N SER A 16 -40.52 4.31 23.75
CA SER A 16 -39.73 4.09 22.55
C SER A 16 -39.16 2.67 22.56
N PRO A 17 -39.18 1.94 21.44
CA PRO A 17 -38.62 0.60 21.41
C PRO A 17 -37.13 0.68 21.72
N THR A 18 -36.72 0.03 22.79
CA THR A 18 -35.29 -0.15 23.15
C THR A 18 -34.72 -1.06 22.07
N VAL A 19 -33.89 -0.51 21.19
CA VAL A 19 -33.10 -1.32 20.25
C VAL A 19 -32.15 -2.18 21.08
N ALA A 20 -32.40 -3.49 21.09
CA ALA A 20 -31.54 -4.43 21.82
C ALA A 20 -30.10 -4.33 21.27
N GLU A 21 -29.14 -4.17 22.15
CA GLU A 21 -27.73 -4.22 21.75
C GLU A 21 -27.41 -5.61 21.16
N PRO A 22 -26.66 -5.67 20.04
CA PRO A 22 -26.32 -6.94 19.44
C PRO A 22 -25.49 -7.79 20.41
N SER A 23 -25.73 -9.10 20.43
CA SER A 23 -24.94 -10.03 21.24
C SER A 23 -23.44 -9.96 20.84
N ALA A 24 -22.55 -10.33 21.75
CA ALA A 24 -21.09 -10.36 21.51
C ALA A 24 -20.73 -11.17 20.23
N ASP A 25 -21.43 -12.30 20.01
CA ASP A 25 -21.25 -13.12 18.81
C ASP A 25 -21.71 -12.41 17.52
N ALA A 26 -22.81 -11.68 17.56
CA ALA A 26 -23.29 -10.90 16.43
C ALA A 26 -22.33 -9.75 16.10
N HIS A 27 -21.76 -9.11 17.13
CA HIS A 27 -20.75 -8.07 16.95
C HIS A 27 -19.46 -8.62 16.33
N ALA A 28 -18.96 -9.75 16.83
CA ALA A 28 -17.77 -10.42 16.27
C ALA A 28 -17.96 -10.84 14.81
N ALA A 29 -19.14 -11.38 14.47
CA ALA A 29 -19.48 -11.77 13.11
C ALA A 29 -19.57 -10.54 12.16
N ASP A 30 -20.06 -9.41 12.63
CA ASP A 30 -20.12 -8.18 11.84
C ASP A 30 -18.72 -7.60 11.59
N LEU A 31 -17.88 -7.55 12.63
CA LEU A 31 -16.49 -7.11 12.52
C LEU A 31 -15.72 -7.97 11.51
N SER A 32 -15.85 -9.30 11.59
CA SER A 32 -15.22 -10.24 10.66
C SER A 32 -15.64 -9.98 9.21
N ARG A 33 -16.94 -9.81 8.96
CA ARG A 33 -17.45 -9.50 7.61
C ARG A 33 -16.89 -8.19 7.07
N ARG A 34 -16.85 -7.12 7.87
CA ARG A 34 -16.32 -5.81 7.49
C ARG A 34 -14.84 -5.90 7.16
N LEU A 35 -14.04 -6.56 8.01
CA LEU A 35 -12.62 -6.78 7.79
C LEU A 35 -12.35 -7.54 6.49
N LEU A 36 -12.99 -8.68 6.29
CA LEU A 36 -12.83 -9.49 5.09
C LEU A 36 -13.28 -8.74 3.83
N SER A 37 -14.35 -7.96 3.90
CA SER A 37 -14.82 -7.11 2.81
C SER A 37 -13.80 -6.01 2.46
N LEU A 38 -13.22 -5.35 3.47
CA LEU A 38 -12.17 -4.34 3.29
C LEU A 38 -10.96 -4.93 2.57
N ILE A 39 -10.46 -6.08 3.05
CA ILE A 39 -9.33 -6.80 2.43
C ILE A 39 -9.68 -7.21 0.99
N ALA A 40 -10.86 -7.78 0.78
CA ALA A 40 -11.30 -8.27 -0.51
C ALA A 40 -11.55 -7.14 -1.53
N SER A 41 -12.00 -5.98 -1.11
CA SER A 41 -12.31 -4.83 -1.99
C SER A 41 -11.09 -4.00 -2.38
N ARG A 42 -10.05 -3.94 -1.52
CA ARG A 42 -8.84 -3.13 -1.81
C ARG A 42 -8.20 -3.52 -3.15
N ARG A 43 -7.90 -2.52 -3.97
CA ARG A 43 -7.20 -2.67 -5.27
C ARG A 43 -6.05 -1.67 -5.35
N SER A 44 -4.98 -2.07 -6.04
CA SER A 44 -3.92 -1.16 -6.42
C SER A 44 -4.37 -0.28 -7.59
N VAL A 45 -4.17 1.02 -7.46
CA VAL A 45 -4.45 2.00 -8.51
C VAL A 45 -3.14 2.61 -8.99
N ALA A 46 -2.87 2.52 -10.28
CA ALA A 46 -1.63 3.02 -10.86
C ALA A 46 -1.45 4.53 -10.54
N PRO A 47 -0.23 4.99 -10.17
CA PRO A 47 0.01 6.37 -9.73
C PRO A 47 -0.49 7.42 -10.72
N LYS A 48 -0.42 7.16 -12.01
CA LYS A 48 -0.95 8.06 -13.07
C LYS A 48 -2.48 8.26 -13.06
N ARG A 49 -3.21 7.47 -12.26
CA ARG A 49 -4.67 7.57 -12.07
C ARG A 49 -5.04 8.14 -10.71
N LEU A 50 -4.05 8.41 -9.85
CA LEU A 50 -4.26 9.05 -8.57
C LEU A 50 -4.40 10.55 -8.79
N GLN A 51 -5.35 11.15 -8.11
CA GLN A 51 -5.69 12.56 -8.22
C GLN A 51 -5.78 13.19 -6.82
N PRO A 52 -5.65 14.51 -6.71
CA PRO A 52 -6.03 15.21 -5.48
C PRO A 52 -7.51 15.00 -5.13
N PRO A 53 -7.88 15.10 -3.83
CA PRO A 53 -6.95 15.31 -2.73
C PRO A 53 -6.18 14.05 -2.36
N GLY A 54 -4.97 14.26 -1.79
CA GLY A 54 -4.27 13.24 -1.01
C GLY A 54 -4.77 13.23 0.44
N PRO A 55 -4.25 12.33 1.30
CA PRO A 55 -4.51 12.37 2.73
C PRO A 55 -3.95 13.64 3.35
N ASP A 56 -4.68 14.23 4.28
CA ASP A 56 -4.15 15.25 5.17
C ASP A 56 -3.16 14.65 6.20
N ASP A 57 -2.54 15.49 7.02
CA ASP A 57 -1.54 15.03 7.98
C ASP A 57 -2.12 14.10 9.05
N GLY A 58 -3.35 14.35 9.50
CA GLY A 58 -4.06 13.50 10.47
C GLY A 58 -4.37 12.12 9.89
N GLN A 59 -4.88 12.07 8.66
CA GLN A 59 -5.17 10.84 7.95
C GLN A 59 -3.87 10.06 7.63
N LEU A 60 -2.80 10.75 7.26
CA LEU A 60 -1.51 10.14 7.04
C LEU A 60 -0.96 9.50 8.32
N LEU A 61 -1.05 10.18 9.45
CA LEU A 61 -0.66 9.63 10.76
C LEU A 61 -1.49 8.40 11.13
N GLN A 62 -2.80 8.39 10.86
CA GLN A 62 -3.63 7.19 11.07
C GLN A 62 -3.14 5.99 10.24
N MET A 63 -2.78 6.22 8.98
CA MET A 63 -2.24 5.17 8.11
C MET A 63 -0.89 4.64 8.62
N VAL A 64 0.00 5.53 9.10
CA VAL A 64 1.30 5.15 9.64
C VAL A 64 1.16 4.41 10.97
N ASN A 65 0.22 4.83 11.84
CA ASN A 65 -0.09 4.12 13.07
C ASN A 65 -0.63 2.70 12.79
N ALA A 66 -1.48 2.54 11.77
CA ALA A 66 -1.92 1.22 11.34
C ALA A 66 -0.75 0.36 10.85
N ALA A 67 0.20 0.95 10.10
CA ALA A 67 1.43 0.26 9.69
C ALA A 67 2.26 -0.19 10.90
N ALA A 68 2.38 0.64 11.93
CA ALA A 68 3.12 0.34 13.15
C ALA A 68 2.53 -0.81 13.98
N CYS A 69 1.27 -1.21 13.72
CA CYS A 69 0.65 -2.39 14.33
C CYS A 69 1.08 -3.72 13.64
N ALA A 70 1.95 -3.68 12.64
CA ALA A 70 2.46 -4.89 12.00
C ALA A 70 3.30 -5.72 12.97
N PRO A 71 3.28 -7.07 12.86
CA PRO A 71 4.17 -7.92 13.63
C PRO A 71 5.64 -7.56 13.38
N ASP A 72 6.39 -7.47 14.46
CA ASP A 72 7.81 -7.12 14.44
C ASP A 72 8.54 -7.96 15.45
N HIS A 73 9.36 -8.89 14.98
CA HIS A 73 10.11 -9.79 15.84
C HIS A 73 11.05 -8.98 16.75
N ARG A 74 10.91 -9.17 18.06
CA ARG A 74 11.65 -8.45 19.13
C ARG A 74 11.46 -6.92 19.13
N GLY A 75 10.51 -6.37 18.38
CA GLY A 75 10.26 -4.93 18.34
C GLY A 75 11.40 -4.11 17.74
N LEU A 76 12.12 -4.66 16.77
CA LEU A 76 13.32 -4.06 16.17
C LEU A 76 13.04 -2.81 15.35
N ARG A 77 11.80 -2.56 14.95
CA ARG A 77 11.39 -1.46 14.08
C ARG A 77 12.29 -1.35 12.83
N PRO A 78 12.39 -2.42 12.02
CA PRO A 78 13.41 -2.53 10.98
C PRO A 78 13.08 -1.71 9.73
N TRP A 79 12.12 -0.78 9.80
CA TRP A 79 11.68 0.02 8.67
C TRP A 79 11.26 1.42 9.10
N ARG A 80 11.31 2.32 8.14
CA ARG A 80 10.77 3.67 8.26
C ARG A 80 10.17 4.15 6.93
N LEU A 81 9.36 5.20 7.00
CA LEU A 81 8.78 5.86 5.83
C LEU A 81 9.33 7.27 5.73
N LEU A 82 9.77 7.66 4.54
CA LEU A 82 10.16 9.03 4.23
C LEU A 82 9.05 9.66 3.38
N ARG A 83 8.46 10.74 3.86
CA ARG A 83 7.50 11.53 3.08
C ARG A 83 8.28 12.42 2.12
N ILE A 84 7.90 12.40 0.83
CA ILE A 84 8.42 13.31 -0.18
C ILE A 84 7.43 14.48 -0.29
N ALA A 85 7.81 15.63 0.25
CA ALA A 85 6.98 16.83 0.21
C ALA A 85 6.88 17.42 -1.21
N ASP A 86 5.88 18.24 -1.48
CA ASP A 86 5.64 18.78 -2.82
C ASP A 86 6.81 19.62 -3.33
N HIS A 87 7.44 20.44 -2.48
CA HIS A 87 8.62 21.22 -2.83
C HIS A 87 9.85 20.37 -3.16
N GLN A 88 9.88 19.09 -2.78
CA GLN A 88 10.96 18.13 -3.07
C GLN A 88 10.74 17.35 -4.38
N ARG A 89 9.55 17.46 -5.00
CA ARG A 89 9.21 16.67 -6.18
C ARG A 89 10.08 16.98 -7.40
N ALA A 90 10.48 18.25 -7.57
CA ALA A 90 11.40 18.64 -8.64
C ALA A 90 12.76 17.97 -8.46
N ALA A 91 13.34 18.02 -7.26
CA ALA A 91 14.61 17.35 -6.96
C ALA A 91 14.51 15.82 -7.14
N LEU A 92 13.38 15.21 -6.77
CA LEU A 92 13.14 13.78 -7.02
C LEU A 92 13.06 13.47 -8.53
N ALA A 93 12.47 14.37 -9.34
CA ALA A 93 12.42 14.21 -10.79
C ALA A 93 13.83 14.26 -11.41
N ASP A 94 14.67 15.20 -10.97
CA ASP A 94 16.07 15.30 -11.38
C ASP A 94 16.87 14.06 -11.00
N LEU A 95 16.63 13.55 -9.79
CA LEU A 95 17.25 12.30 -9.33
C LEU A 95 16.83 11.09 -10.17
N PHE A 96 15.57 10.99 -10.55
CA PHE A 96 15.10 9.91 -11.43
C PHE A 96 15.72 9.99 -12.82
N GLU A 97 15.93 11.18 -13.36
CA GLU A 97 16.66 11.38 -14.61
C GLU A 97 18.13 10.96 -14.46
N ALA A 98 18.83 11.44 -13.43
CA ALA A 98 20.22 11.08 -13.19
C ALA A 98 20.40 9.56 -13.05
N CYS A 99 19.56 8.89 -12.27
CA CYS A 99 19.57 7.43 -12.15
C CYS A 99 19.23 6.70 -13.47
N LEU A 100 18.46 7.32 -14.36
CA LEU A 100 18.19 6.76 -15.69
C LEU A 100 19.44 6.85 -16.58
N ARG A 101 20.14 8.00 -16.56
CA ARG A 101 21.37 8.22 -17.34
C ARG A 101 22.53 7.35 -16.86
N ASP A 102 22.69 7.17 -15.55
CA ASP A 102 23.74 6.30 -14.98
C ASP A 102 23.61 4.83 -15.38
N ARG A 103 22.43 4.41 -15.82
CA ARG A 103 22.17 3.02 -16.22
C ARG A 103 22.61 2.70 -17.64
N SER A 104 22.82 3.71 -18.45
CA SER A 104 23.36 3.53 -19.79
C SER A 104 24.85 3.26 -19.63
N GLY A 105 25.29 2.06 -20.04
CA GLY A 105 26.71 1.72 -20.07
C GLY A 105 27.45 2.59 -21.10
N PRO A 106 28.79 2.54 -21.13
CA PRO A 106 29.58 3.31 -22.08
C PRO A 106 29.25 3.03 -23.56
N HIS A 107 28.63 1.89 -23.83
CA HIS A 107 28.24 1.44 -25.18
C HIS A 107 26.72 1.47 -25.41
N ASP A 108 25.91 1.82 -24.39
CA ASP A 108 24.47 1.93 -24.53
C ASP A 108 24.09 3.31 -25.08
N PRO A 109 23.07 3.41 -25.93
CA PRO A 109 22.57 4.70 -26.38
C PRO A 109 22.05 5.50 -25.18
N ALA A 110 22.29 6.81 -25.19
CA ALA A 110 21.73 7.71 -24.19
C ALA A 110 20.19 7.58 -24.14
N PRO A 111 19.57 7.72 -22.95
CA PRO A 111 18.12 7.70 -22.86
C PRO A 111 17.48 8.75 -23.77
N SER A 112 16.43 8.37 -24.48
CA SER A 112 15.69 9.31 -25.33
C SER A 112 14.96 10.38 -24.49
N GLU A 113 14.72 11.56 -25.05
CA GLU A 113 13.98 12.61 -24.37
C GLU A 113 12.59 12.15 -23.85
N PRO A 114 11.80 11.32 -24.59
CA PRO A 114 10.58 10.72 -24.04
C PRO A 114 10.82 9.79 -22.83
N ASP A 115 11.95 9.08 -22.76
CA ASP A 115 12.29 8.25 -21.60
C ASP A 115 12.63 9.09 -20.39
N VAL A 116 13.39 10.16 -20.60
CA VAL A 116 13.72 11.16 -19.58
C VAL A 116 12.44 11.80 -19.03
N ALA A 117 11.60 12.32 -19.90
CA ALA A 117 10.32 12.94 -19.52
C ALA A 117 9.43 11.95 -18.72
N ARG A 118 9.31 10.70 -19.17
CA ARG A 118 8.58 9.65 -18.43
C ARG A 118 9.19 9.33 -17.08
N SER A 119 10.53 9.40 -16.96
CA SER A 119 11.22 9.16 -15.69
C SER A 119 10.95 10.28 -14.70
N ARG A 120 11.09 11.53 -15.12
CA ARG A 120 10.82 12.74 -14.33
C ARG A 120 9.37 12.81 -13.86
N ASP A 121 8.42 12.53 -14.76
CA ASP A 121 6.98 12.55 -14.47
C ASP A 121 6.58 11.63 -13.29
N LYS A 122 7.31 10.54 -13.04
CA LYS A 122 7.03 9.64 -11.90
C LYS A 122 7.04 10.33 -10.55
N ALA A 123 7.84 11.38 -10.37
CA ALA A 123 7.92 12.15 -9.13
C ALA A 123 6.62 12.89 -8.80
N HIS A 124 5.81 13.18 -9.80
CA HIS A 124 4.61 14.05 -9.68
C HIS A 124 3.28 13.29 -9.75
N ARG A 125 3.30 11.94 -9.93
CA ARG A 125 2.09 11.16 -10.25
C ARG A 125 1.11 10.96 -9.11
N ALA A 126 1.47 11.27 -7.88
CA ALA A 126 0.59 11.03 -6.73
C ALA A 126 0.57 12.24 -5.79
N PRO A 127 -0.60 12.60 -5.24
CA PRO A 127 -0.72 13.68 -4.26
C PRO A 127 0.12 13.44 -3.00
N CYS A 128 0.18 12.20 -2.53
CA CYS A 128 1.03 11.80 -1.42
C CYS A 128 1.98 10.69 -1.86
N LEU A 129 3.26 10.84 -1.53
CA LEU A 129 4.31 9.88 -1.89
C LEU A 129 5.20 9.63 -0.68
N LEU A 130 5.31 8.36 -0.30
CA LEU A 130 6.20 7.89 0.74
C LEU A 130 7.23 6.96 0.13
N LEU A 131 8.46 7.00 0.62
CA LEU A 131 9.49 6.00 0.35
C LEU A 131 9.61 5.06 1.54
N ALA A 132 9.42 3.76 1.31
CA ALA A 132 9.64 2.73 2.30
C ALA A 132 11.12 2.32 2.32
N VAL A 133 11.71 2.38 3.49
CA VAL A 133 13.12 2.07 3.76
C VAL A 133 13.19 0.92 4.73
N LEU A 134 14.05 -0.05 4.44
CA LEU A 134 14.32 -1.23 5.27
C LEU A 134 15.73 -1.16 5.83
N LYS A 135 15.88 -1.43 7.10
CA LYS A 135 17.19 -1.61 7.74
C LYS A 135 17.71 -3.02 7.42
N THR A 136 18.87 -3.07 6.76
CA THR A 136 19.44 -4.32 6.23
C THR A 136 20.39 -5.02 7.17
N THR A 137 21.15 -4.24 7.96
CA THR A 137 22.02 -4.78 8.99
C THR A 137 21.27 -4.96 10.29
N PRO A 138 21.34 -6.11 10.96
CA PRO A 138 20.62 -6.33 12.19
C PRO A 138 21.24 -5.56 13.37
N ASP A 139 20.37 -4.95 14.19
CA ASP A 139 20.71 -4.63 15.58
C ASP A 139 20.78 -5.92 16.40
N ASP A 140 20.09 -6.95 15.92
CA ASP A 140 20.09 -8.32 16.44
C ASP A 140 20.44 -9.30 15.32
N PRO A 141 21.63 -9.94 15.35
CA PRO A 141 22.09 -10.86 14.30
C PRO A 141 21.24 -12.12 14.19
N GLU A 142 20.45 -12.47 15.23
CA GLU A 142 19.56 -13.63 15.20
C GLU A 142 18.30 -13.40 14.37
N VAL A 143 17.96 -12.13 14.06
CA VAL A 143 16.80 -11.79 13.22
C VAL A 143 17.23 -11.58 11.77
N PRO A 144 16.98 -12.54 10.87
CA PRO A 144 17.45 -12.48 9.50
C PRO A 144 16.73 -11.38 8.70
N LEU A 145 17.35 -10.94 7.58
CA LEU A 145 16.79 -9.95 6.68
C LEU A 145 15.40 -10.30 6.16
N THR A 146 15.12 -11.59 5.96
CA THR A 146 13.81 -12.08 5.51
C THR A 146 12.69 -11.74 6.50
N GLU A 147 12.91 -11.91 7.80
CA GLU A 147 11.91 -11.56 8.81
C GLU A 147 11.67 -10.07 8.88
N ARG A 148 12.71 -9.26 8.76
CA ARG A 148 12.59 -7.79 8.69
C ARG A 148 11.85 -7.34 7.44
N ALA A 149 12.08 -8.01 6.31
CA ALA A 149 11.35 -7.75 5.08
C ALA A 149 9.86 -8.16 5.20
N ILE A 150 9.55 -9.24 5.92
CA ILE A 150 8.18 -9.66 6.24
C ILE A 150 7.49 -8.60 7.11
N ALA A 151 8.17 -8.09 8.15
CA ALA A 151 7.64 -7.01 9.00
C ALA A 151 7.31 -5.75 8.17
N LEU A 152 8.21 -5.32 7.29
CA LEU A 152 7.92 -4.21 6.36
C LEU A 152 6.73 -4.53 5.44
N GLY A 153 6.67 -5.74 4.87
CA GLY A 153 5.55 -6.15 4.00
C GLY A 153 4.21 -6.10 4.72
N ALA A 154 4.17 -6.58 5.98
CA ALA A 154 2.98 -6.50 6.83
C ALA A 154 2.61 -5.05 7.15
N ALA A 155 3.58 -4.20 7.49
CA ALA A 155 3.37 -2.78 7.74
C ALA A 155 2.81 -2.05 6.50
N LEU A 156 3.37 -2.30 5.32
CA LEU A 156 2.89 -1.74 4.06
C LEU A 156 1.46 -2.21 3.74
N MET A 157 1.13 -3.47 4.03
CA MET A 157 -0.25 -3.96 3.82
C MET A 157 -1.24 -3.27 4.76
N ASN A 158 -0.90 -3.10 6.06
CA ASN A 158 -1.72 -2.37 7.01
C ASN A 158 -1.94 -0.92 6.56
N LEU A 159 -0.90 -0.24 6.09
CA LEU A 159 -1.00 1.11 5.55
C LEU A 159 -1.94 1.17 4.34
N LEU A 160 -1.85 0.23 3.40
CA LEU A 160 -2.71 0.16 2.23
C LEU A 160 -4.18 -0.11 2.59
N LEU A 161 -4.43 -0.93 3.61
CA LEU A 161 -5.79 -1.20 4.12
C LEU A 161 -6.36 0.04 4.82
N ALA A 162 -5.56 0.72 5.64
CA ALA A 162 -5.96 1.97 6.28
C ALA A 162 -6.27 3.06 5.24
N ALA A 163 -5.42 3.23 4.23
CA ALA A 163 -5.68 4.14 3.11
C ALA A 163 -7.00 3.82 2.41
N HIS A 164 -7.24 2.52 2.13
CA HIS A 164 -8.49 2.08 1.51
C HIS A 164 -9.71 2.32 2.40
N GLY A 165 -9.61 2.04 3.69
CA GLY A 165 -10.66 2.31 4.68
C GLY A 165 -11.00 3.79 4.81
N LEU A 166 -10.01 4.68 4.65
CA LEU A 166 -10.17 6.13 4.63
C LEU A 166 -10.63 6.69 3.26
N GLY A 167 -10.92 5.81 2.28
CA GLY A 167 -11.43 6.21 0.96
C GLY A 167 -10.35 6.56 -0.06
N PHE A 168 -9.06 6.37 0.26
CA PHE A 168 -7.97 6.63 -0.67
C PHE A 168 -7.61 5.37 -1.49
N ALA A 169 -7.11 5.62 -2.69
CA ALA A 169 -6.47 4.61 -3.50
C ALA A 169 -4.95 4.69 -3.33
N ALA A 170 -4.29 3.53 -3.39
CA ALA A 170 -2.85 3.48 -3.24
C ALA A 170 -2.23 2.35 -4.08
N MET A 171 -0.92 2.48 -4.32
CA MET A 171 -0.11 1.44 -4.98
C MET A 171 1.33 1.49 -4.49
N LEU A 172 1.91 0.30 -4.27
CA LEU A 172 3.36 0.16 -4.11
C LEU A 172 4.01 0.16 -5.50
N THR A 173 5.06 0.97 -5.65
CA THR A 173 5.82 1.02 -6.89
C THR A 173 7.31 0.93 -6.60
N SER A 174 7.98 0.02 -7.27
CA SER A 174 9.43 -0.07 -7.24
C SER A 174 9.97 0.12 -8.65
N GLY A 175 11.15 0.67 -8.75
CA GLY A 175 11.79 0.90 -10.03
C GLY A 175 13.30 0.69 -9.91
N ARG A 176 13.99 0.67 -11.05
CA ARG A 176 15.45 0.47 -11.03
C ARG A 176 16.20 1.60 -10.33
N ALA A 177 15.68 2.84 -10.39
CA ALA A 177 16.27 3.99 -9.70
C ALA A 177 16.41 3.75 -8.20
N VAL A 178 15.37 3.21 -7.54
CA VAL A 178 15.33 2.96 -6.09
C VAL A 178 16.47 2.04 -5.61
N ARG A 179 17.01 1.21 -6.52
CA ARG A 179 18.10 0.25 -6.21
C ARG A 179 19.50 0.80 -6.49
N SER A 180 19.63 2.03 -6.99
CA SER A 180 20.94 2.60 -7.33
C SER A 180 21.61 3.24 -6.12
N ALA A 181 22.94 3.19 -6.07
CA ALA A 181 23.73 3.85 -5.03
C ALA A 181 23.50 5.37 -5.03
N ARG A 182 23.39 6.00 -6.22
CA ARG A 182 23.05 7.42 -6.34
C ARG A 182 21.74 7.75 -5.64
N PHE A 183 20.71 6.92 -5.82
CA PHE A 183 19.42 7.14 -5.17
C PHE A 183 19.52 7.04 -3.65
N ALA A 184 20.20 6.02 -3.14
CA ALA A 184 20.42 5.85 -1.71
C ALA A 184 21.15 7.05 -1.09
N GLN A 185 22.23 7.50 -1.73
CA GLN A 185 23.00 8.67 -1.31
C GLN A 185 22.15 9.96 -1.32
N ALA A 186 21.42 10.21 -2.41
CA ALA A 186 20.58 11.42 -2.53
C ALA A 186 19.41 11.44 -1.53
N MET A 187 18.89 10.27 -1.15
CA MET A 187 17.85 10.13 -0.11
C MET A 187 18.41 10.18 1.31
N GLY A 188 19.72 10.30 1.50
CA GLY A 188 20.36 10.29 2.81
C GLY A 188 20.15 8.98 3.57
N LEU A 189 20.16 7.85 2.84
CA LEU A 189 20.06 6.54 3.47
C LEU A 189 21.39 6.17 4.12
N ALA A 190 21.31 5.59 5.32
CA ALA A 190 22.47 5.05 6.00
C ALA A 190 23.02 3.80 5.25
N ALA A 191 24.27 3.41 5.54
CA ALA A 191 24.90 2.26 4.90
C ALA A 191 24.15 0.93 5.15
N ASP A 192 23.41 0.87 6.26
CA ASP A 192 22.59 -0.26 6.67
C ASP A 192 21.12 -0.11 6.25
N GLU A 193 20.78 0.87 5.42
CA GLU A 193 19.42 1.11 4.93
C GLU A 193 19.29 0.85 3.43
N GLN A 194 18.16 0.31 3.04
CA GLN A 194 17.80 0.06 1.65
C GLN A 194 16.42 0.65 1.33
N ALA A 195 16.34 1.45 0.27
CA ALA A 195 15.06 1.83 -0.30
C ALA A 195 14.39 0.62 -0.95
N VAL A 196 13.12 0.35 -0.61
CA VAL A 196 12.39 -0.82 -1.09
C VAL A 196 11.40 -0.44 -2.17
N CYS A 197 10.49 0.48 -1.87
CA CYS A 197 9.48 0.92 -2.82
C CYS A 197 8.90 2.26 -2.42
N PHE A 198 8.25 2.93 -3.37
CA PHE A 198 7.37 4.04 -3.08
C PHE A 198 5.95 3.56 -2.77
N VAL A 199 5.26 4.27 -1.87
CA VAL A 199 3.83 4.18 -1.63
C VAL A 199 3.20 5.45 -2.19
N ALA A 200 2.49 5.31 -3.31
CA ALA A 200 1.74 6.40 -3.94
C ALA A 200 0.31 6.36 -3.44
N ILE A 201 -0.21 7.47 -2.90
CA ILE A 201 -1.55 7.57 -2.31
C ILE A 201 -2.26 8.79 -2.88
N GLY A 202 -3.55 8.67 -3.13
CA GLY A 202 -4.41 9.76 -3.60
C GLY A 202 -5.84 9.30 -3.81
N SER A 203 -6.69 10.21 -4.27
CA SER A 203 -8.06 9.88 -4.66
C SER A 203 -8.10 9.20 -6.02
N ALA A 204 -9.10 8.32 -6.26
CA ALA A 204 -9.35 7.71 -7.56
C ALA A 204 -10.83 7.41 -7.76
N ARG A 205 -11.34 7.66 -8.97
CA ARG A 205 -12.76 7.44 -9.27
C ARG A 205 -13.15 5.97 -9.37
N MET A 206 -12.28 5.09 -9.85
CA MET A 206 -12.54 3.65 -9.97
C MET A 206 -11.24 2.83 -10.01
N ALA A 207 -11.22 1.72 -9.28
CA ALA A 207 -10.18 0.70 -9.40
C ALA A 207 -10.64 -0.41 -10.34
N GLN A 208 -9.77 -0.85 -11.25
CA GLN A 208 -10.06 -2.00 -12.10
C GLN A 208 -10.14 -3.28 -11.25
N ARG A 209 -11.23 -4.03 -11.41
CA ARG A 209 -11.33 -5.37 -10.84
C ARG A 209 -10.43 -6.32 -11.64
N ARG A 210 -9.43 -6.90 -10.97
CA ARG A 210 -8.66 -8.04 -11.50
C ARG A 210 -9.09 -9.29 -10.74
N ALA A 211 -9.15 -10.42 -11.44
CA ALA A 211 -9.33 -11.72 -10.80
C ALA A 211 -8.19 -11.96 -9.79
N ARG A 212 -8.53 -12.60 -8.69
CA ARG A 212 -7.57 -13.08 -7.69
C ARG A 212 -7.52 -14.59 -7.76
N GLY A 213 -6.40 -15.19 -7.37
CA GLY A 213 -6.29 -16.63 -7.18
C GLY A 213 -7.27 -17.13 -6.10
N SER A 214 -7.58 -18.39 -6.19
CA SER A 214 -8.36 -19.09 -5.17
C SER A 214 -7.48 -19.53 -4.00
N ALA A 215 -8.08 -19.93 -2.89
CA ALA A 215 -7.32 -20.47 -1.76
C ALA A 215 -6.50 -21.73 -2.16
N ALA A 216 -7.00 -22.52 -3.11
CA ALA A 216 -6.33 -23.71 -3.60
C ALA A 216 -5.00 -23.41 -4.34
N ASP A 217 -4.85 -22.18 -4.88
CA ASP A 217 -3.60 -21.78 -5.53
C ASP A 217 -2.46 -21.51 -4.53
N TYR A 218 -2.78 -21.38 -3.23
CA TYR A 218 -1.85 -20.96 -2.19
C TYR A 218 -1.72 -21.92 -1.02
N LEU A 219 -2.69 -22.83 -0.85
CA LEU A 219 -2.73 -23.77 0.28
C LEU A 219 -2.47 -25.18 -0.21
N SER A 220 -1.48 -25.83 0.37
CA SER A 220 -1.19 -27.26 0.18
C SER A 220 -0.93 -27.92 1.51
N ASN A 221 -1.21 -29.23 1.59
CA ASN A 221 -0.84 -30.01 2.77
C ASN A 221 0.65 -30.37 2.71
N TRP A 222 1.30 -30.34 3.86
CA TRP A 222 2.63 -30.91 3.98
C TRP A 222 2.55 -32.44 3.81
N ILE A 223 3.32 -32.98 2.86
CA ILE A 223 3.39 -34.41 2.58
C ILE A 223 4.73 -34.93 3.11
N THR A 224 4.69 -35.91 4.03
CA THR A 224 5.89 -36.58 4.55
C THR A 224 6.31 -37.68 3.58
N GLY A 225 7.52 -37.57 3.00
CA GLY A 225 8.11 -38.58 2.10
C GLY A 225 8.72 -37.98 0.84
N PRO A 226 9.55 -38.73 0.11
CA PRO A 226 10.13 -38.25 -1.16
C PRO A 226 9.05 -38.24 -2.26
N THR A 227 8.29 -37.18 -2.31
CA THR A 227 7.39 -36.92 -3.44
C THR A 227 8.12 -36.03 -4.43
N ALA A 228 8.11 -36.42 -5.71
CA ALA A 228 8.60 -35.57 -6.77
C ALA A 228 7.97 -34.17 -6.64
N ALA A 229 8.78 -33.11 -6.68
CA ALA A 229 8.30 -31.74 -6.61
C ALA A 229 7.14 -31.57 -7.61
N PRO A 230 6.01 -30.98 -7.19
CA PRO A 230 4.93 -30.69 -8.13
C PRO A 230 5.51 -29.85 -9.27
N ALA A 231 5.22 -30.23 -10.51
CA ALA A 231 5.63 -29.46 -11.67
C ALA A 231 5.21 -28.00 -11.46
N ALA A 232 6.16 -27.08 -11.63
CA ALA A 232 5.86 -25.65 -11.53
C ALA A 232 4.66 -25.34 -12.44
N PRO A 233 3.65 -24.59 -11.99
CA PRO A 233 2.52 -24.23 -12.83
C PRO A 233 3.07 -23.55 -14.08
N ALA A 234 2.66 -24.05 -15.26
CA ALA A 234 3.04 -23.47 -16.52
C ALA A 234 2.74 -21.97 -16.50
N VAL A 235 3.76 -21.15 -16.59
CA VAL A 235 3.59 -19.70 -16.76
C VAL A 235 2.87 -19.54 -18.10
N PRO A 236 1.64 -18.98 -18.13
CA PRO A 236 0.95 -18.79 -19.39
C PRO A 236 1.83 -17.91 -20.28
N ASP A 237 2.17 -18.43 -21.44
CA ASP A 237 2.91 -17.73 -22.46
C ASP A 237 2.17 -16.43 -22.80
N ARG A 238 2.68 -15.30 -22.32
CA ARG A 238 2.16 -14.00 -22.74
C ARG A 238 2.66 -13.79 -24.16
N PRO A 239 1.79 -13.71 -25.16
CA PRO A 239 2.24 -13.33 -26.49
C PRO A 239 2.90 -11.96 -26.39
N ILE A 240 4.18 -11.91 -26.71
CA ILE A 240 4.90 -10.67 -26.97
C ILE A 240 4.23 -10.11 -28.22
N SER A 241 3.36 -9.12 -28.04
CA SER A 241 2.80 -8.40 -29.18
C SER A 241 3.93 -7.63 -29.86
N ALA A 242 4.59 -8.29 -30.78
CA ALA A 242 5.38 -7.67 -31.82
C ALA A 242 4.41 -7.07 -32.84
N THR A 243 4.03 -5.82 -32.66
CA THR A 243 3.41 -5.02 -33.73
C THR A 243 3.96 -3.62 -33.68
N GLY A 244 5.00 -3.44 -34.41
CA GLY A 244 5.53 -2.16 -34.81
C GLY A 244 6.15 -2.32 -36.19
N THR A 245 5.36 -2.74 -37.20
CA THR A 245 5.73 -2.51 -38.58
C THR A 245 5.02 -1.28 -39.07
N GLY A 246 5.83 -0.33 -39.51
CA GLY A 246 5.42 0.97 -39.99
C GLY A 246 4.61 0.96 -41.28
N ARG A 247 4.10 2.11 -41.60
CA ARG A 247 4.01 2.67 -42.96
C ARG A 247 3.28 3.99 -42.99
N PRO A 248 3.40 4.69 -44.11
CA PRO A 248 4.52 5.53 -44.57
C PRO A 248 4.27 6.98 -44.25
#